data_ccb36901cb214f15e245948077bdd750
#
_entry.id   ccb36901cb214f15e245948077bdd750
#
_cell.length_a   1.000
_cell.length_b   1.000
_cell.length_c   1.000
_cell.angle_alpha   90.00
_cell.angle_beta   90.00
_cell.angle_gamma   90.00
#
_symmetry.space_group_name_H-M   'P 1'
#
loop_
_entity.id
_entity.type
_entity.pdbx_description
1 polymer ?
#
loop_
_entity_poly.entity_id
_entity_poly.type
_entity_poly.pdbx_seq_one_letter_code
_entity_poly.pdbx_strand_id
1 'polypeptide(L)'
;MATTGEVRSDVGIQELLEAGLHFGHQTKRWNPKMKRFIFGERNGIYVIDLAKSLAQLKIAQKFLYDTVVTGRKVLFVGTKKQAQEPLKEAAERLNQFYVTHRWLGGTLTNAQTVRRSVQRMRELERREKEGELDKLASKKEASMLRREYQKLYRNLCGIADMDKLPGAMFVVDVNRESIAVAEANRLGIPVVALVDTNCDPDPINYPVPGNDDAIRAIRLIVKTVSDTIQQASNEYARVAAEEARRKAIEEAEAQARAKVAEIERKEREKERKAKEAEERAAAKSRMDEVKAKEAALKEKAKKEELAKAASDNQAAAEKKAAAESKVDASPEAPKKEAPAPETAAPKEEAPADDPAPAKEAKSEEKDKA
;
A
#
# COMPACT_ATOMS: atom_id res chain seq x y z
N MET A 1 -4.57 -25.20 -7.52
CA MET A 1 -5.59 -25.75 -8.42
C MET A 1 -6.89 -25.05 -8.09
N ALA A 2 -7.37 -24.17 -8.97
CA ALA A 2 -8.61 -23.46 -8.78
C ALA A 2 -9.76 -24.46 -8.97
N THR A 3 -10.54 -24.71 -7.93
CA THR A 3 -11.79 -25.44 -8.00
C THR A 3 -12.71 -24.67 -8.94
N THR A 4 -13.02 -25.28 -10.07
CA THR A 4 -13.96 -24.76 -11.07
C THR A 4 -15.36 -24.82 -10.42
N GLY A 5 -15.74 -23.75 -9.73
CA GLY A 5 -17.10 -23.63 -9.21
C GLY A 5 -18.07 -23.63 -10.38
N GLU A 6 -19.03 -24.53 -10.40
CA GLU A 6 -20.12 -24.49 -11.36
C GLU A 6 -20.91 -23.20 -11.15
N VAL A 7 -20.81 -22.29 -12.13
CA VAL A 7 -21.64 -21.09 -12.15
C VAL A 7 -23.09 -21.54 -12.37
N ARG A 8 -23.88 -21.53 -11.32
CA ARG A 8 -25.32 -21.84 -11.42
C ARG A 8 -26.03 -20.66 -12.05
N SER A 9 -26.28 -20.73 -13.36
CA SER A 9 -27.19 -19.82 -14.03
C SER A 9 -28.59 -20.42 -13.93
N ASP A 10 -29.41 -19.86 -13.06
CA ASP A 10 -30.80 -20.29 -12.90
C ASP A 10 -31.73 -19.78 -14.02
N VAL A 11 -31.18 -19.07 -15.02
CA VAL A 11 -31.95 -18.46 -16.09
C VAL A 11 -32.17 -19.46 -17.23
N GLY A 12 -33.45 -19.72 -17.51
CA GLY A 12 -33.89 -20.57 -18.60
C GLY A 12 -34.31 -19.79 -19.87
N ILE A 13 -34.48 -20.50 -20.99
CA ILE A 13 -34.96 -19.92 -22.26
C ILE A 13 -36.32 -19.25 -22.09
N GLN A 14 -37.19 -19.81 -21.26
CA GLN A 14 -38.52 -19.27 -21.01
C GLN A 14 -38.48 -17.90 -20.37
N GLU A 15 -37.64 -17.70 -19.36
CA GLU A 15 -37.45 -16.40 -18.71
C GLU A 15 -36.89 -15.34 -19.67
N LEU A 16 -35.93 -15.73 -20.54
CA LEU A 16 -35.39 -14.87 -21.57
C LEU A 16 -36.47 -14.43 -22.58
N LEU A 17 -37.40 -15.38 -22.93
CA LEU A 17 -38.53 -15.12 -23.81
C LEU A 17 -39.53 -14.14 -23.18
N GLU A 18 -39.91 -14.37 -21.92
CA GLU A 18 -40.85 -13.53 -21.16
C GLU A 18 -40.29 -12.12 -20.91
N ALA A 19 -38.99 -12.00 -20.70
CA ALA A 19 -38.31 -10.69 -20.60
C ALA A 19 -38.24 -9.94 -21.94
N GLY A 20 -38.52 -10.63 -23.07
CA GLY A 20 -38.46 -10.03 -24.39
C GLY A 20 -37.05 -9.85 -24.96
N LEU A 21 -36.09 -10.70 -24.51
CA LEU A 21 -34.70 -10.64 -24.99
C LEU A 21 -34.56 -11.01 -26.47
N HIS A 22 -35.52 -11.77 -27.00
CA HIS A 22 -35.54 -12.25 -28.39
C HIS A 22 -35.86 -11.17 -29.43
N PHE A 23 -36.43 -10.03 -29.04
CA PHE A 23 -36.70 -8.94 -29.97
C PHE A 23 -35.43 -8.19 -30.35
N GLY A 24 -35.18 -8.11 -31.64
CA GLY A 24 -34.11 -7.23 -32.17
C GLY A 24 -34.69 -5.97 -32.80
N HIS A 25 -33.91 -5.32 -33.58
CA HIS A 25 -34.27 -4.11 -34.30
C HIS A 25 -34.95 -4.40 -35.65
N GLN A 26 -35.52 -3.35 -36.26
CA GLN A 26 -36.12 -3.43 -37.59
C GLN A 26 -35.09 -3.90 -38.63
N THR A 27 -35.56 -4.67 -39.62
CA THR A 27 -34.73 -5.23 -40.70
C THR A 27 -33.89 -4.19 -41.45
N LYS A 28 -34.34 -2.92 -41.52
CA LYS A 28 -33.62 -1.82 -42.14
C LYS A 28 -32.36 -1.34 -41.38
N ARG A 29 -32.25 -1.70 -40.08
CA ARG A 29 -31.17 -1.19 -39.20
C ARG A 29 -30.21 -2.28 -38.76
N TRP A 30 -30.30 -3.49 -39.27
CA TRP A 30 -29.49 -4.59 -38.81
C TRP A 30 -28.04 -4.54 -39.31
N ASN A 31 -27.16 -5.20 -38.62
CA ASN A 31 -25.78 -5.45 -39.01
C ASN A 31 -25.66 -6.85 -39.61
N PRO A 32 -25.14 -7.04 -40.84
CA PRO A 32 -24.98 -8.35 -41.48
C PRO A 32 -24.13 -9.33 -40.63
N LYS A 33 -23.19 -8.86 -39.85
CA LYS A 33 -22.37 -9.70 -38.95
C LYS A 33 -23.17 -10.38 -37.84
N MET A 34 -24.34 -9.83 -37.50
CA MET A 34 -25.27 -10.43 -36.53
C MET A 34 -26.08 -11.59 -37.08
N LYS A 35 -25.99 -11.90 -38.38
CA LYS A 35 -26.71 -13.02 -39.04
C LYS A 35 -26.55 -14.34 -38.27
N ARG A 36 -25.37 -14.59 -37.71
CA ARG A 36 -25.07 -15.81 -36.93
C ARG A 36 -25.92 -15.99 -35.68
N PHE A 37 -26.47 -14.89 -35.13
CA PHE A 37 -27.27 -14.85 -33.91
C PHE A 37 -28.78 -14.66 -34.15
N ILE A 38 -29.19 -14.44 -35.38
CA ILE A 38 -30.56 -14.22 -35.76
C ILE A 38 -31.23 -15.56 -36.02
N PHE A 39 -32.41 -15.76 -35.45
CA PHE A 39 -33.27 -16.92 -35.69
C PHE A 39 -34.09 -16.75 -36.97
N GLY A 40 -34.67 -15.56 -37.16
CA GLY A 40 -35.48 -15.24 -38.30
C GLY A 40 -36.03 -13.82 -38.27
N GLU A 41 -37.01 -13.56 -39.18
CA GLU A 41 -37.69 -12.27 -39.26
C GLU A 41 -39.18 -12.49 -39.00
N ARG A 42 -39.80 -11.57 -38.25
CA ARG A 42 -41.25 -11.55 -38.02
C ARG A 42 -41.72 -10.08 -37.99
N ASN A 43 -42.71 -9.77 -38.80
CA ASN A 43 -43.28 -8.41 -38.87
C ASN A 43 -42.26 -7.26 -39.11
N GLY A 44 -41.25 -7.50 -39.92
CA GLY A 44 -40.21 -6.50 -40.20
C GLY A 44 -39.22 -6.26 -39.08
N ILE A 45 -39.18 -7.15 -38.08
CA ILE A 45 -38.26 -7.13 -36.94
C ILE A 45 -37.50 -8.47 -36.89
N TYR A 46 -36.19 -8.38 -36.69
CA TYR A 46 -35.38 -9.59 -36.48
C TYR A 46 -35.62 -10.19 -35.09
N VAL A 47 -35.68 -11.52 -35.06
CA VAL A 47 -35.80 -12.31 -33.83
C VAL A 47 -34.43 -12.95 -33.54
N ILE A 48 -33.93 -12.75 -32.33
CA ILE A 48 -32.64 -13.28 -31.86
C ILE A 48 -32.85 -14.74 -31.40
N ASP A 49 -31.88 -15.59 -31.67
CA ASP A 49 -31.82 -16.98 -31.26
C ASP A 49 -31.46 -17.08 -29.77
N LEU A 50 -32.48 -17.35 -28.92
CA LEU A 50 -32.30 -17.44 -27.46
C LEU A 50 -31.43 -18.62 -27.02
N ALA A 51 -31.35 -19.69 -27.78
CA ALA A 51 -30.46 -20.80 -27.47
C ALA A 51 -29.00 -20.38 -27.55
N LYS A 52 -28.66 -19.62 -28.60
CA LYS A 52 -27.33 -19.01 -28.75
C LYS A 52 -27.07 -17.93 -27.70
N SER A 53 -28.10 -17.12 -27.38
CA SER A 53 -27.96 -16.09 -26.31
C SER A 53 -27.64 -16.72 -24.98
N LEU A 54 -28.35 -17.82 -24.61
CA LEU A 54 -28.11 -18.53 -23.35
C LEU A 54 -26.71 -19.17 -23.32
N ALA A 55 -26.26 -19.76 -24.44
CA ALA A 55 -24.92 -20.35 -24.53
C ALA A 55 -23.82 -19.28 -24.34
N GLN A 56 -23.95 -18.13 -25.02
CA GLN A 56 -23.00 -17.03 -24.90
C GLN A 56 -23.05 -16.38 -23.50
N LEU A 57 -24.23 -16.26 -22.90
CA LEU A 57 -24.38 -15.76 -21.54
C LEU A 57 -23.63 -16.63 -20.52
N LYS A 58 -23.73 -17.95 -20.63
CA LYS A 58 -23.00 -18.89 -19.77
C LYS A 58 -21.48 -18.76 -19.91
N ILE A 59 -20.99 -18.57 -21.14
CA ILE A 59 -19.56 -18.33 -21.39
C ILE A 59 -19.11 -16.99 -20.75
N ALA A 60 -19.92 -15.95 -20.93
CA ALA A 60 -19.66 -14.63 -20.33
C ALA A 60 -19.69 -14.67 -18.80
N GLN A 61 -20.65 -15.38 -18.20
CA GLN A 61 -20.72 -15.58 -16.75
C GLN A 61 -19.49 -16.28 -16.21
N LYS A 62 -19.05 -17.36 -16.85
CA LYS A 62 -17.82 -18.07 -16.44
C LYS A 62 -16.59 -17.15 -16.47
N PHE A 63 -16.44 -16.40 -17.54
CA PHE A 63 -15.34 -15.42 -17.66
C PHE A 63 -15.38 -14.35 -16.56
N LEU A 64 -16.56 -13.77 -16.29
CA LEU A 64 -16.71 -12.76 -15.24
C LEU A 64 -16.44 -13.36 -13.85
N TYR A 65 -16.92 -14.57 -13.59
CA TYR A 65 -16.63 -15.30 -12.37
C TYR A 65 -15.13 -15.48 -12.17
N ASP A 66 -14.42 -16.03 -13.15
CA ASP A 66 -12.97 -16.24 -13.10
C ASP A 66 -12.19 -14.92 -12.89
N THR A 67 -12.67 -13.83 -13.49
CA THR A 67 -12.07 -12.49 -13.33
C THR A 67 -12.23 -11.97 -11.91
N VAL A 68 -13.42 -12.10 -11.32
CA VAL A 68 -13.70 -11.54 -9.98
C VAL A 68 -13.09 -12.38 -8.86
N VAL A 69 -13.02 -13.72 -9.01
CA VAL A 69 -12.32 -14.61 -8.06
C VAL A 69 -10.83 -14.25 -7.93
N THR A 70 -10.23 -13.66 -8.97
CA THR A 70 -8.84 -13.13 -8.87
C THR A 70 -8.73 -11.78 -8.17
N GLY A 71 -9.82 -11.24 -7.65
CA GLY A 71 -9.88 -9.94 -6.96
C GLY A 71 -9.93 -8.73 -7.90
N ARG A 72 -10.15 -8.94 -9.20
CA ARG A 72 -10.31 -7.85 -10.16
C ARG A 72 -11.74 -7.35 -10.18
N LYS A 73 -11.91 -6.04 -10.33
CA LYS A 73 -13.24 -5.42 -10.44
C LYS A 73 -13.72 -5.36 -11.88
N VAL A 74 -15.04 -5.32 -12.05
CA VAL A 74 -15.74 -5.17 -13.33
C VAL A 74 -16.23 -3.72 -13.45
N LEU A 75 -16.15 -3.16 -14.66
CA LEU A 75 -16.70 -1.84 -14.98
C LEU A 75 -18.00 -2.00 -15.76
N PHE A 76 -19.10 -1.55 -15.18
CA PHE A 76 -20.42 -1.54 -15.83
C PHE A 76 -20.60 -0.25 -16.64
N VAL A 77 -20.91 -0.38 -17.91
CA VAL A 77 -21.07 0.76 -18.83
C VAL A 77 -22.41 0.68 -19.56
N GLY A 78 -23.18 1.76 -19.48
CA GLY A 78 -24.43 1.86 -20.23
C GLY A 78 -25.11 3.19 -20.02
N THR A 79 -25.05 4.05 -21.04
CA THR A 79 -25.63 5.41 -21.00
C THR A 79 -27.07 5.47 -21.52
N LYS A 80 -27.61 4.32 -21.98
CA LYS A 80 -29.00 4.18 -22.42
C LYS A 80 -29.94 4.36 -21.23
N LYS A 81 -30.98 5.18 -21.35
CA LYS A 81 -31.91 5.46 -20.22
C LYS A 81 -32.46 4.22 -19.55
N GLN A 82 -32.74 3.17 -20.34
CA GLN A 82 -33.28 1.90 -19.85
C GLN A 82 -32.25 1.08 -19.04
N ALA A 83 -30.94 1.31 -19.27
CA ALA A 83 -29.85 0.58 -18.65
C ALA A 83 -29.28 1.30 -17.41
N GLN A 84 -29.45 2.62 -17.30
CA GLN A 84 -28.82 3.45 -16.28
C GLN A 84 -29.09 2.97 -14.85
N GLU A 85 -30.37 2.82 -14.50
CA GLU A 85 -30.80 2.44 -13.15
C GLU A 85 -30.41 1.00 -12.81
N PRO A 86 -30.73 -0.01 -13.64
CA PRO A 86 -30.32 -1.39 -13.36
C PRO A 86 -28.80 -1.58 -13.20
N LEU A 87 -28.01 -0.91 -14.03
CA LEU A 87 -26.54 -1.00 -13.95
C LEU A 87 -26.00 -0.33 -12.70
N LYS A 88 -26.54 0.85 -12.35
CA LYS A 88 -26.12 1.58 -11.15
C LYS A 88 -26.41 0.77 -9.88
N GLU A 89 -27.65 0.29 -9.72
CA GLU A 89 -28.06 -0.52 -8.58
C GLU A 89 -27.20 -1.79 -8.43
N ALA A 90 -26.93 -2.48 -9.56
CA ALA A 90 -26.11 -3.66 -9.58
C ALA A 90 -24.67 -3.38 -9.16
N ALA A 91 -24.06 -2.34 -9.72
CA ALA A 91 -22.68 -1.97 -9.45
C ALA A 91 -22.46 -1.49 -8.00
N GLU A 92 -23.38 -0.67 -7.47
CA GLU A 92 -23.34 -0.20 -6.09
C GLU A 92 -23.49 -1.36 -5.10
N ARG A 93 -24.46 -2.27 -5.33
CA ARG A 93 -24.66 -3.47 -4.50
C ARG A 93 -23.40 -4.35 -4.44
N LEU A 94 -22.67 -4.46 -5.54
CA LEU A 94 -21.52 -5.34 -5.70
C LEU A 94 -20.18 -4.63 -5.43
N ASN A 95 -20.20 -3.35 -5.09
CA ASN A 95 -18.99 -2.52 -4.97
C ASN A 95 -18.11 -2.59 -6.23
N GLN A 96 -18.75 -2.55 -7.40
CA GLN A 96 -18.11 -2.50 -8.72
C GLN A 96 -18.14 -1.09 -9.28
N PHE A 97 -17.36 -0.84 -10.33
CA PHE A 97 -17.32 0.45 -11.01
C PHE A 97 -18.46 0.59 -12.01
N TYR A 98 -18.93 1.82 -12.26
CA TYR A 98 -19.96 2.05 -13.25
C TYR A 98 -19.85 3.43 -13.95
N VAL A 99 -20.33 3.48 -15.20
CA VAL A 99 -20.56 4.71 -15.97
C VAL A 99 -21.95 4.60 -16.61
N THR A 100 -22.90 5.41 -16.13
CA THR A 100 -24.30 5.32 -16.54
C THR A 100 -24.83 6.57 -17.24
N HIS A 101 -24.14 7.71 -17.18
CA HIS A 101 -24.64 8.93 -17.81
C HIS A 101 -23.94 9.27 -19.10
N ARG A 102 -22.64 9.47 -19.07
CA ARG A 102 -21.87 9.80 -20.26
C ARG A 102 -20.45 9.25 -20.14
N TRP A 103 -20.03 8.48 -21.14
CA TRP A 103 -18.64 8.12 -21.28
C TRP A 103 -17.82 9.34 -21.70
N LEU A 104 -16.81 9.68 -20.93
CA LEU A 104 -15.85 10.72 -21.26
C LEU A 104 -14.72 10.08 -22.05
N GLY A 105 -14.45 10.58 -23.27
CA GLY A 105 -13.31 10.08 -24.05
C GLY A 105 -12.01 10.16 -23.23
N GLY A 106 -11.25 9.07 -23.20
CA GLY A 106 -10.04 8.98 -22.38
C GLY A 106 -10.26 8.46 -20.95
N THR A 107 -11.46 7.99 -20.61
CA THR A 107 -11.76 7.48 -19.26
C THR A 107 -10.80 6.37 -18.82
N LEU A 108 -10.44 5.48 -19.71
CA LEU A 108 -9.47 4.40 -19.46
C LEU A 108 -8.08 4.77 -19.98
N THR A 109 -7.98 5.35 -21.17
CA THR A 109 -6.71 5.62 -21.85
C THR A 109 -5.98 6.86 -21.33
N ASN A 110 -6.68 7.81 -20.70
CA ASN A 110 -6.12 9.02 -20.11
C ASN A 110 -6.52 9.14 -18.62
N ALA A 111 -6.21 8.09 -17.85
CA ALA A 111 -6.57 7.98 -16.44
C ALA A 111 -6.05 9.15 -15.58
N GLN A 112 -4.91 9.76 -15.94
CA GLN A 112 -4.35 10.89 -15.20
C GLN A 112 -5.25 12.12 -15.23
N THR A 113 -5.79 12.47 -16.40
CA THR A 113 -6.72 13.61 -16.54
C THR A 113 -8.04 13.33 -15.83
N VAL A 114 -8.52 12.08 -15.90
CA VAL A 114 -9.75 11.68 -15.19
C VAL A 114 -9.56 11.77 -13.68
N ARG A 115 -8.43 11.32 -13.15
CA ARG A 115 -8.10 11.47 -11.72
C ARG A 115 -8.09 12.91 -11.25
N ARG A 116 -7.57 13.85 -12.07
CA ARG A 116 -7.64 15.30 -11.74
C ARG A 116 -9.10 15.78 -11.66
N SER A 117 -9.95 15.33 -12.58
CA SER A 117 -11.38 15.66 -12.56
C SER A 117 -12.10 15.05 -11.35
N VAL A 118 -11.73 13.84 -10.93
CA VAL A 118 -12.23 13.20 -9.70
C VAL A 118 -11.75 13.97 -8.45
N GLN A 119 -10.49 14.39 -8.41
CA GLN A 119 -9.98 15.22 -7.32
C GLN A 119 -10.74 16.54 -7.22
N ARG A 120 -11.00 17.20 -8.36
CA ARG A 120 -11.81 18.42 -8.42
C ARG A 120 -13.24 18.19 -7.92
N MET A 121 -13.85 17.08 -8.29
CA MET A 121 -15.17 16.68 -7.79
C MET A 121 -15.18 16.51 -6.26
N ARG A 122 -14.19 15.80 -5.70
CA ARG A 122 -14.07 15.59 -4.26
C ARG A 122 -13.80 16.89 -3.49
N GLU A 123 -13.01 17.80 -4.07
CA GLU A 123 -12.79 19.13 -3.51
C GLU A 123 -14.08 19.94 -3.42
N LEU A 124 -14.85 19.97 -4.52
CA LEU A 124 -16.15 20.68 -4.55
C LEU A 124 -17.14 20.04 -3.58
N GLU A 125 -17.16 18.71 -3.45
CA GLU A 125 -17.99 17.99 -2.49
C GLU A 125 -17.64 18.37 -1.04
N ARG A 126 -16.36 18.42 -0.70
CA ARG A 126 -15.87 18.84 0.60
C ARG A 126 -16.32 20.27 0.91
N ARG A 127 -16.08 21.21 -0.01
CA ARG A 127 -16.46 22.62 0.13
C ARG A 127 -17.96 22.81 0.30
N GLU A 128 -18.78 21.99 -0.37
CA GLU A 128 -20.23 22.02 -0.20
C GLU A 128 -20.66 21.49 1.17
N LYS A 129 -20.09 20.36 1.62
CA LYS A 129 -20.34 19.77 2.96
C LYS A 129 -19.92 20.70 4.11
N GLU A 130 -18.81 21.42 3.95
CA GLU A 130 -18.30 22.38 4.95
C GLU A 130 -19.05 23.74 4.92
N GLY A 131 -19.99 23.91 3.99
CA GLY A 131 -20.77 25.14 3.84
C GLY A 131 -19.92 26.32 3.33
N GLU A 132 -18.75 26.07 2.75
CA GLU A 132 -17.89 27.11 2.18
C GLU A 132 -18.55 27.80 0.97
N LEU A 133 -19.33 27.06 0.19
CA LEU A 133 -20.03 27.62 -0.97
C LEU A 133 -21.13 28.62 -0.59
N ASP A 134 -21.73 28.48 0.60
CA ASP A 134 -22.73 29.41 1.10
C ASP A 134 -22.13 30.70 1.69
N LYS A 135 -20.82 30.64 2.06
CA LYS A 135 -20.06 31.78 2.57
C LYS A 135 -19.47 32.67 1.48
N LEU A 136 -19.57 32.23 0.19
CA LEU A 136 -19.09 33.03 -0.93
C LEU A 136 -19.88 34.33 -1.08
N ALA A 137 -19.16 35.44 -1.30
CA ALA A 137 -19.76 36.74 -1.47
C ALA A 137 -20.71 36.83 -2.67
N SER A 138 -20.47 35.99 -3.70
CA SER A 138 -21.26 35.94 -4.93
C SER A 138 -22.12 34.68 -5.02
N LYS A 139 -23.47 34.88 -4.91
CA LYS A 139 -24.43 33.78 -5.16
C LYS A 139 -24.32 33.16 -6.56
N LYS A 140 -23.88 33.95 -7.55
CA LYS A 140 -23.68 33.49 -8.91
C LYS A 140 -22.52 32.48 -8.98
N GLU A 141 -21.41 32.77 -8.30
CA GLU A 141 -20.24 31.88 -8.22
C GLU A 141 -20.59 30.58 -7.50
N ALA A 142 -21.26 30.65 -6.35
CA ALA A 142 -21.73 29.47 -5.65
C ALA A 142 -22.60 28.56 -6.55
N SER A 143 -23.55 29.17 -7.29
CA SER A 143 -24.39 28.44 -8.23
C SER A 143 -23.59 27.78 -9.38
N MET A 144 -22.56 28.46 -9.89
CA MET A 144 -21.68 27.89 -10.93
C MET A 144 -20.90 26.67 -10.39
N LEU A 145 -20.31 26.79 -9.20
CA LEU A 145 -19.55 25.69 -8.57
C LEU A 145 -20.46 24.49 -8.26
N ARG A 146 -21.68 24.70 -7.78
CA ARG A 146 -22.66 23.63 -7.58
C ARG A 146 -23.03 22.91 -8.88
N ARG A 147 -23.22 23.65 -9.98
CA ARG A 147 -23.48 23.07 -11.30
C ARG A 147 -22.29 22.27 -11.81
N GLU A 148 -21.08 22.79 -11.61
CA GLU A 148 -19.84 22.08 -11.94
C GLU A 148 -19.75 20.76 -11.15
N TYR A 149 -19.96 20.79 -9.84
CA TYR A 149 -19.99 19.61 -8.98
C TYR A 149 -21.01 18.59 -9.44
N GLN A 150 -22.27 19.00 -9.66
CA GLN A 150 -23.33 18.10 -10.13
C GLN A 150 -23.00 17.43 -11.45
N LYS A 151 -22.38 18.18 -12.39
CA LYS A 151 -21.96 17.64 -13.68
C LYS A 151 -20.82 16.61 -13.53
N LEU A 152 -19.83 16.91 -12.71
CA LEU A 152 -18.71 16.00 -12.44
C LEU A 152 -19.20 14.75 -11.69
N TYR A 153 -19.96 14.94 -10.63
CA TYR A 153 -20.52 13.85 -9.83
C TYR A 153 -21.33 12.88 -10.68
N ARG A 154 -22.25 13.38 -11.47
CA ARG A 154 -23.10 12.56 -12.35
C ARG A 154 -22.30 11.66 -13.30
N ASN A 155 -21.15 12.13 -13.79
CA ASN A 155 -20.35 11.41 -14.78
C ASN A 155 -19.23 10.55 -14.17
N LEU A 156 -18.74 10.90 -12.98
CA LEU A 156 -17.53 10.32 -12.41
C LEU A 156 -17.73 9.58 -11.09
N CYS A 157 -18.89 9.71 -10.44
CA CYS A 157 -19.13 9.09 -9.12
C CYS A 157 -18.86 7.58 -9.11
N GLY A 158 -19.27 6.85 -10.16
CA GLY A 158 -19.10 5.42 -10.24
C GLY A 158 -17.68 4.94 -10.53
N ILE A 159 -16.76 5.84 -10.90
CA ILE A 159 -15.35 5.54 -11.14
C ILE A 159 -14.42 6.31 -10.21
N ALA A 160 -14.98 7.01 -9.20
CA ALA A 160 -14.19 7.85 -8.29
C ALA A 160 -13.11 7.06 -7.52
N ASP A 161 -13.38 5.80 -7.19
CA ASP A 161 -12.49 4.91 -6.45
C ASP A 161 -11.73 3.92 -7.35
N MET A 162 -11.68 4.20 -8.65
CA MET A 162 -10.99 3.36 -9.63
C MET A 162 -9.49 3.71 -9.70
N ASP A 163 -8.70 3.14 -8.79
CA ASP A 163 -7.24 3.34 -8.79
C ASP A 163 -6.53 2.47 -9.84
N LYS A 164 -7.06 1.28 -10.10
CA LYS A 164 -6.52 0.30 -11.06
C LYS A 164 -7.51 0.10 -12.20
N LEU A 165 -6.99 -0.25 -13.37
CA LEU A 165 -7.83 -0.63 -14.50
C LEU A 165 -8.71 -1.84 -14.14
N PRO A 166 -9.97 -1.87 -14.63
CA PRO A 166 -10.87 -2.99 -14.39
C PRO A 166 -10.37 -4.27 -15.08
N GLY A 167 -10.69 -5.42 -14.52
CA GLY A 167 -10.35 -6.73 -15.08
C GLY A 167 -11.22 -7.12 -16.27
N ALA A 168 -12.44 -6.58 -16.34
CA ALA A 168 -13.39 -6.76 -17.43
C ALA A 168 -14.32 -5.55 -17.52
N MET A 169 -14.93 -5.36 -18.67
CA MET A 169 -15.95 -4.34 -18.90
C MET A 169 -17.25 -5.02 -19.34
N PHE A 170 -18.38 -4.68 -18.68
CA PHE A 170 -19.71 -5.12 -19.07
C PHE A 170 -20.45 -3.93 -19.70
N VAL A 171 -20.87 -4.07 -20.96
CA VAL A 171 -21.44 -2.98 -21.76
C VAL A 171 -22.88 -3.32 -22.17
N VAL A 172 -23.76 -2.33 -22.08
CA VAL A 172 -25.11 -2.38 -22.65
C VAL A 172 -25.20 -1.33 -23.75
N ASP A 173 -25.58 -1.74 -24.95
CA ASP A 173 -25.63 -0.93 -26.18
C ASP A 173 -24.25 -0.55 -26.72
N VAL A 174 -23.64 -1.47 -27.48
CA VAL A 174 -22.29 -1.33 -28.07
C VAL A 174 -22.19 -0.13 -29.01
N ASN A 175 -23.25 0.16 -29.79
CA ASN A 175 -23.24 1.27 -30.74
C ASN A 175 -23.10 2.62 -30.03
N ARG A 176 -23.78 2.77 -28.91
CA ARG A 176 -23.73 3.98 -28.10
C ARG A 176 -22.42 4.14 -27.36
N GLU A 177 -21.87 3.04 -26.89
CA GLU A 177 -20.63 2.98 -26.09
C GLU A 177 -19.40 2.61 -26.92
N SER A 178 -19.42 2.90 -28.24
CA SER A 178 -18.32 2.54 -29.16
C SER A 178 -16.96 3.07 -28.73
N ILE A 179 -16.93 4.28 -28.13
CA ILE A 179 -15.68 4.89 -27.60
C ILE A 179 -15.16 4.06 -26.41
N ALA A 180 -16.04 3.63 -25.51
CA ALA A 180 -15.66 2.82 -24.35
C ALA A 180 -15.08 1.47 -24.78
N VAL A 181 -15.73 0.81 -25.74
CA VAL A 181 -15.27 -0.46 -26.30
C VAL A 181 -13.91 -0.30 -27.01
N ALA A 182 -13.72 0.77 -27.79
CA ALA A 182 -12.46 1.05 -28.46
C ALA A 182 -11.31 1.28 -27.45
N GLU A 183 -11.58 2.02 -26.37
CA GLU A 183 -10.60 2.24 -25.30
C GLU A 183 -10.25 0.95 -24.56
N ALA A 184 -11.25 0.11 -24.24
CA ALA A 184 -11.02 -1.17 -23.59
C ALA A 184 -10.15 -2.10 -24.44
N ASN A 185 -10.48 -2.22 -25.74
CA ASN A 185 -9.72 -3.03 -26.67
C ASN A 185 -8.28 -2.52 -26.83
N ARG A 186 -8.07 -1.21 -26.86
CA ARG A 186 -6.74 -0.60 -26.92
C ARG A 186 -5.87 -0.97 -25.71
N LEU A 187 -6.49 -1.13 -24.53
CA LEU A 187 -5.81 -1.48 -23.29
C LEU A 187 -5.80 -2.99 -23.00
N GLY A 188 -6.37 -3.81 -23.90
CA GLY A 188 -6.47 -5.25 -23.72
C GLY A 188 -7.44 -5.66 -22.60
N ILE A 189 -8.42 -4.82 -22.25
CA ILE A 189 -9.45 -5.13 -21.26
C ILE A 189 -10.56 -5.90 -21.96
N PRO A 190 -10.84 -7.15 -21.56
CA PRO A 190 -11.89 -7.95 -22.16
C PRO A 190 -13.27 -7.32 -21.98
N VAL A 191 -14.07 -7.34 -23.05
CA VAL A 191 -15.39 -6.76 -23.08
C VAL A 191 -16.45 -7.84 -23.16
N VAL A 192 -17.38 -7.84 -22.21
CA VAL A 192 -18.64 -8.56 -22.23
C VAL A 192 -19.72 -7.56 -22.61
N ALA A 193 -20.53 -7.83 -23.60
CA ALA A 193 -21.59 -6.87 -24.01
C ALA A 193 -22.91 -7.54 -24.36
N LEU A 194 -24.01 -6.86 -24.00
CA LEU A 194 -25.32 -7.13 -24.56
C LEU A 194 -25.37 -6.51 -25.95
N VAL A 195 -25.54 -7.34 -26.97
CA VAL A 195 -25.40 -6.99 -28.38
C VAL A 195 -26.73 -7.21 -29.11
N ASP A 196 -27.33 -6.14 -29.58
CA ASP A 196 -28.56 -6.22 -30.40
C ASP A 196 -28.22 -6.38 -31.89
N THR A 197 -29.22 -6.65 -32.70
CA THR A 197 -29.12 -6.93 -34.15
C THR A 197 -28.54 -5.81 -35.00
N ASN A 198 -28.50 -4.58 -34.50
CA ASN A 198 -27.92 -3.39 -35.16
C ASN A 198 -26.42 -3.17 -34.82
N CYS A 199 -25.84 -3.96 -33.93
CA CYS A 199 -24.47 -3.76 -33.45
C CYS A 199 -23.44 -4.61 -34.21
N ASP A 200 -22.17 -4.23 -34.15
CA ASP A 200 -21.03 -5.05 -34.60
C ASP A 200 -20.55 -5.93 -33.44
N PRO A 201 -20.62 -7.27 -33.52
CA PRO A 201 -20.16 -8.16 -32.47
C PRO A 201 -18.62 -8.40 -32.50
N ASP A 202 -17.92 -8.07 -33.57
CA ASP A 202 -16.51 -8.44 -33.74
C ASP A 202 -15.55 -7.77 -32.71
N PRO A 203 -15.73 -6.49 -32.31
CA PRO A 203 -14.88 -5.88 -31.29
C PRO A 203 -15.15 -6.38 -29.86
N ILE A 204 -16.09 -7.32 -29.67
CA ILE A 204 -16.52 -7.81 -28.37
C ILE A 204 -15.98 -9.23 -28.13
N ASN A 205 -15.29 -9.44 -27.00
CA ASN A 205 -14.74 -10.74 -26.65
C ASN A 205 -15.83 -11.74 -26.29
N TYR A 206 -16.85 -11.29 -25.58
CA TYR A 206 -17.96 -12.12 -25.07
C TYR A 206 -19.31 -11.48 -25.42
N PRO A 207 -19.76 -11.60 -26.69
CA PRO A 207 -21.03 -11.04 -27.09
C PRO A 207 -22.18 -11.88 -26.58
N VAL A 208 -23.12 -11.26 -25.87
CA VAL A 208 -24.39 -11.84 -25.45
C VAL A 208 -25.48 -11.25 -26.34
N PRO A 209 -25.99 -11.99 -27.35
CA PRO A 209 -27.02 -11.50 -28.23
C PRO A 209 -28.32 -11.28 -27.45
N GLY A 210 -28.92 -10.09 -27.60
CA GLY A 210 -30.17 -9.80 -26.91
C GLY A 210 -30.63 -8.37 -27.08
N ASN A 211 -31.87 -8.13 -26.74
CA ASN A 211 -32.52 -6.83 -26.80
C ASN A 211 -31.93 -5.85 -25.77
N ASP A 212 -31.47 -4.72 -26.24
CA ASP A 212 -30.93 -3.64 -25.42
C ASP A 212 -31.88 -2.46 -25.22
N ASP A 213 -33.14 -2.55 -25.73
CA ASP A 213 -34.20 -1.55 -25.57
C ASP A 213 -35.19 -1.89 -24.44
N ALA A 214 -35.47 -3.17 -24.23
CA ALA A 214 -36.43 -3.61 -23.24
C ALA A 214 -35.86 -3.58 -21.82
N ILE A 215 -36.42 -2.76 -20.94
CA ILE A 215 -35.99 -2.64 -19.53
C ILE A 215 -36.02 -4.01 -18.84
N ARG A 216 -37.02 -4.86 -19.09
CA ARG A 216 -37.11 -6.21 -18.50
C ARG A 216 -35.96 -7.11 -18.94
N ALA A 217 -35.60 -7.07 -20.23
CA ALA A 217 -34.48 -7.84 -20.77
C ALA A 217 -33.16 -7.41 -20.17
N ILE A 218 -32.91 -6.11 -20.14
CA ILE A 218 -31.70 -5.53 -19.53
C ILE A 218 -31.61 -5.89 -18.05
N ARG A 219 -32.70 -5.71 -17.28
CA ARG A 219 -32.72 -6.08 -15.83
C ARG A 219 -32.44 -7.56 -15.61
N LEU A 220 -33.00 -8.45 -16.42
CA LEU A 220 -32.74 -9.89 -16.30
C LEU A 220 -31.26 -10.21 -16.54
N ILE A 221 -30.66 -9.70 -17.61
CA ILE A 221 -29.24 -9.94 -17.92
C ILE A 221 -28.33 -9.32 -16.86
N VAL A 222 -28.59 -8.08 -16.45
CA VAL A 222 -27.82 -7.40 -15.39
C VAL A 222 -27.93 -8.14 -14.07
N LYS A 223 -29.13 -8.64 -13.72
CA LYS A 223 -29.32 -9.46 -12.51
C LYS A 223 -28.50 -10.75 -12.58
N THR A 224 -28.58 -11.48 -13.69
CA THR A 224 -27.85 -12.74 -13.90
C THR A 224 -26.33 -12.55 -13.81
N VAL A 225 -25.81 -11.50 -14.45
CA VAL A 225 -24.40 -11.12 -14.35
C VAL A 225 -24.02 -10.72 -12.92
N SER A 226 -24.88 -9.96 -12.26
CA SER A 226 -24.67 -9.51 -10.88
C SER A 226 -24.62 -10.67 -9.89
N ASP A 227 -25.52 -11.63 -10.03
CA ASP A 227 -25.56 -12.80 -9.15
C ASP A 227 -24.29 -13.66 -9.32
N THR A 228 -23.77 -13.76 -10.55
CA THR A 228 -22.49 -14.41 -10.83
C THR A 228 -21.31 -13.66 -10.16
N ILE A 229 -21.26 -12.36 -10.29
CA ILE A 229 -20.21 -11.52 -9.68
C ILE A 229 -20.29 -11.59 -8.15
N GLN A 230 -21.51 -11.62 -7.58
CA GLN A 230 -21.70 -11.77 -6.13
C GLN A 230 -21.15 -13.10 -5.61
N GLN A 231 -21.43 -14.21 -6.31
CA GLN A 231 -20.88 -15.53 -5.97
C GLN A 231 -19.36 -15.51 -6.00
N ALA A 232 -18.75 -14.97 -7.08
CA ALA A 232 -17.32 -14.84 -7.23
C ALA A 232 -16.68 -13.95 -6.16
N SER A 233 -17.33 -12.84 -5.81
CA SER A 233 -16.86 -11.91 -4.76
C SER A 233 -16.88 -12.56 -3.38
N ASN A 234 -17.92 -13.34 -3.08
CA ASN A 234 -18.01 -14.09 -1.82
C ASN A 234 -16.90 -15.15 -1.72
N GLU A 235 -16.59 -15.82 -2.82
CA GLU A 235 -15.51 -16.81 -2.85
C GLU A 235 -14.13 -16.14 -2.69
N TYR A 236 -13.90 -15.04 -3.41
CA TYR A 236 -12.70 -14.24 -3.23
C TYR A 236 -12.52 -13.78 -1.77
N ALA A 237 -13.58 -13.25 -1.16
CA ALA A 237 -13.55 -12.80 0.23
C ALA A 237 -13.21 -13.96 1.20
N ARG A 238 -13.74 -15.17 0.95
CA ARG A 238 -13.41 -16.36 1.75
C ARG A 238 -11.94 -16.73 1.62
N VAL A 239 -11.44 -16.85 0.39
CA VAL A 239 -10.04 -17.20 0.12
C VAL A 239 -9.09 -16.13 0.70
N ALA A 240 -9.40 -14.85 0.49
CA ALA A 240 -8.61 -13.75 1.03
C ALA A 240 -8.59 -13.75 2.58
N ALA A 241 -9.71 -14.08 3.22
CA ALA A 241 -9.77 -14.21 4.68
C ALA A 241 -8.93 -15.39 5.20
N GLU A 242 -8.94 -16.52 4.51
CA GLU A 242 -8.11 -17.69 4.83
C GLU A 242 -6.61 -17.38 4.68
N GLU A 243 -6.23 -16.72 3.59
CA GLU A 243 -4.85 -16.29 3.38
C GLU A 243 -4.39 -15.25 4.40
N ALA A 244 -5.26 -14.30 4.76
CA ALA A 244 -4.96 -13.31 5.80
C ALA A 244 -4.76 -13.99 7.17
N ARG A 245 -5.60 -14.97 7.52
CA ARG A 245 -5.45 -15.77 8.75
C ARG A 245 -4.13 -16.53 8.76
N ARG A 246 -3.78 -17.19 7.64
CA ARG A 246 -2.53 -17.93 7.53
C ARG A 246 -1.31 -17.01 7.69
N LYS A 247 -1.32 -15.84 7.03
CA LYS A 247 -0.25 -14.84 7.19
C LYS A 247 -0.15 -14.32 8.63
N ALA A 248 -1.29 -14.04 9.27
CA ALA A 248 -1.29 -13.59 10.66
C ALA A 248 -0.72 -14.63 11.62
N ILE A 249 -1.02 -15.93 11.40
CA ILE A 249 -0.43 -17.03 12.19
C ILE A 249 1.08 -17.10 11.95
N GLU A 250 1.53 -17.05 10.70
CA GLU A 250 2.94 -17.08 10.35
C GLU A 250 3.72 -15.89 10.94
N GLU A 251 3.15 -14.69 10.88
CA GLU A 251 3.72 -13.50 11.51
C GLU A 251 3.78 -13.62 13.05
N ALA A 252 2.72 -14.16 13.67
CA ALA A 252 2.69 -14.39 15.11
C ALA A 252 3.75 -15.42 15.55
N GLU A 253 3.91 -16.51 14.79
CA GLU A 253 4.96 -17.50 15.03
C GLU A 253 6.36 -16.92 14.84
N ALA A 254 6.57 -16.11 13.79
CA ALA A 254 7.84 -15.44 13.57
C ALA A 254 8.19 -14.48 14.71
N GLN A 255 7.22 -13.72 15.20
CA GLN A 255 7.40 -12.84 16.36
C GLN A 255 7.67 -13.62 17.64
N ALA A 256 6.99 -14.77 17.85
CA ALA A 256 7.24 -15.63 19.00
C ALA A 256 8.66 -16.20 18.97
N ARG A 257 9.11 -16.71 17.82
CA ARG A 257 10.49 -17.19 17.62
C ARG A 257 11.53 -16.09 17.86
N ALA A 258 11.27 -14.88 17.37
CA ALA A 258 12.16 -13.74 17.60
C ALA A 258 12.27 -13.36 19.09
N LYS A 259 11.15 -13.39 19.83
CA LYS A 259 11.14 -13.15 21.27
C LYS A 259 11.92 -14.23 22.05
N VAL A 260 11.74 -15.51 21.69
CA VAL A 260 12.49 -16.61 22.30
C VAL A 260 13.99 -16.44 22.04
N ALA A 261 14.38 -16.17 20.81
CA ALA A 261 15.78 -15.94 20.46
C ALA A 261 16.39 -14.71 21.20
N GLU A 262 15.59 -13.66 21.41
CA GLU A 262 16.03 -12.50 22.20
C GLU A 262 16.24 -12.84 23.68
N ILE A 263 15.35 -13.63 24.26
CA ILE A 263 15.47 -14.11 25.64
C ILE A 263 16.74 -14.97 25.78
N GLU A 264 16.94 -15.97 24.93
CA GLU A 264 18.13 -16.80 24.92
C GLU A 264 19.42 -15.99 24.74
N ARG A 265 19.39 -14.96 23.87
CA ARG A 265 20.54 -14.07 23.70
C ARG A 265 20.86 -13.28 24.98
N LYS A 266 19.84 -12.78 25.68
CA LYS A 266 19.99 -12.07 26.94
C LYS A 266 20.49 -12.99 28.06
N GLU A 267 20.05 -14.24 28.10
CA GLU A 267 20.52 -15.24 29.06
C GLU A 267 21.99 -15.59 28.81
N ARG A 268 22.37 -15.88 27.57
CA ARG A 268 23.77 -16.14 27.20
C ARG A 268 24.68 -14.95 27.50
N GLU A 269 24.20 -13.72 27.28
CA GLU A 269 24.94 -12.51 27.62
C GLU A 269 25.13 -12.35 29.15
N LYS A 270 24.09 -12.67 29.95
CA LYS A 270 24.18 -12.67 31.41
C LYS A 270 25.15 -13.73 31.90
N GLU A 271 25.10 -14.96 31.37
CA GLU A 271 26.05 -16.02 31.72
C GLU A 271 27.49 -15.63 31.35
N ARG A 272 27.70 -15.04 30.18
CA ARG A 272 29.03 -14.56 29.80
C ARG A 272 29.56 -13.48 30.73
N LYS A 273 28.72 -12.49 31.05
CA LYS A 273 29.08 -11.43 32.03
C LYS A 273 29.34 -11.98 33.41
N ALA A 274 28.58 -13.00 33.87
CA ALA A 274 28.81 -13.67 35.13
C ALA A 274 30.17 -14.41 35.17
N LYS A 275 30.48 -15.17 34.10
CA LYS A 275 31.80 -15.84 33.97
C LYS A 275 32.96 -14.87 33.93
N GLU A 276 32.82 -13.77 33.16
CA GLU A 276 33.84 -12.70 33.09
C GLU A 276 34.02 -12.00 34.45
N ALA A 277 32.94 -11.83 35.22
CA ALA A 277 32.99 -11.25 36.56
C ALA A 277 33.69 -12.21 37.56
N GLU A 278 33.40 -13.51 37.45
CA GLU A 278 34.04 -14.55 38.26
C GLU A 278 35.54 -14.70 37.96
N GLU A 279 35.92 -14.69 36.68
CA GLU A 279 37.34 -14.69 36.27
C GLU A 279 38.08 -13.43 36.74
N ARG A 280 37.44 -12.24 36.67
CA ARG A 280 38.02 -10.99 37.17
C ARG A 280 38.17 -11.04 38.71
N ALA A 281 37.20 -11.60 39.43
CA ALA A 281 37.27 -11.77 40.86
C ALA A 281 38.39 -12.74 41.26
N ALA A 282 38.51 -13.87 40.53
CA ALA A 282 39.59 -14.84 40.73
C ALA A 282 40.98 -14.26 40.39
N ALA A 283 41.08 -13.48 39.30
CA ALA A 283 42.30 -12.80 38.96
C ALA A 283 42.70 -11.73 39.98
N LYS A 284 41.73 -11.02 40.56
CA LYS A 284 41.96 -10.03 41.60
C LYS A 284 42.44 -10.68 42.88
N SER A 285 41.82 -11.79 43.31
CA SER A 285 42.26 -12.54 44.52
C SER A 285 43.68 -13.08 44.35
N ARG A 286 44.04 -13.62 43.18
CA ARG A 286 45.42 -14.06 42.87
C ARG A 286 46.40 -12.90 42.92
N MET A 287 46.05 -11.72 42.40
CA MET A 287 46.89 -10.51 42.47
C MET A 287 47.06 -10.04 43.91
N ASP A 288 46.00 -10.10 44.73
CA ASP A 288 46.05 -9.72 46.14
C ASP A 288 46.89 -10.72 46.96
N GLU A 289 46.83 -12.04 46.66
CA GLU A 289 47.76 -13.04 47.25
C GLU A 289 49.21 -12.82 46.85
N VAL A 290 49.48 -12.47 45.59
CA VAL A 290 50.82 -12.16 45.13
C VAL A 290 51.36 -10.91 45.82
N LYS A 291 50.55 -9.85 45.93
CA LYS A 291 50.92 -8.62 46.66
C LYS A 291 51.16 -8.89 48.19
N ALA A 292 50.33 -9.75 48.79
CA ALA A 292 50.51 -10.14 50.18
C ALA A 292 51.84 -10.93 50.38
N LYS A 293 52.17 -11.85 49.47
CA LYS A 293 53.44 -12.58 49.46
C LYS A 293 54.63 -11.67 49.26
N GLU A 294 54.54 -10.69 48.30
CA GLU A 294 55.57 -9.69 48.09
C GLU A 294 55.75 -8.77 49.33
N ALA A 295 54.64 -8.35 49.96
CA ALA A 295 54.70 -7.53 51.16
C ALA A 295 55.36 -8.32 52.34
N ALA A 296 55.02 -9.63 52.51
CA ALA A 296 55.61 -10.49 53.49
C ALA A 296 57.13 -10.73 53.25
N LEU A 297 57.54 -10.85 51.98
CA LEU A 297 58.92 -10.98 51.57
C LEU A 297 59.73 -9.66 51.85
N LYS A 298 59.12 -8.53 51.56
CA LYS A 298 59.72 -7.18 51.86
C LYS A 298 59.83 -6.99 53.39
N GLU A 299 58.84 -7.42 54.14
CA GLU A 299 58.92 -7.35 55.62
C GLU A 299 59.97 -8.29 56.22
N LYS A 300 60.12 -9.52 55.65
CA LYS A 300 61.23 -10.40 56.00
C LYS A 300 62.59 -9.82 55.65
N ALA A 301 62.74 -9.31 54.47
CA ALA A 301 63.98 -8.63 53.99
C ALA A 301 64.33 -7.45 54.92
N LYS A 302 63.29 -6.62 55.25
CA LYS A 302 63.48 -5.50 56.19
C LYS A 302 63.84 -5.90 57.62
N LYS A 303 63.31 -7.04 58.09
CA LYS A 303 63.69 -7.64 59.41
C LYS A 303 65.09 -8.21 59.34
N GLU A 304 65.52 -8.83 58.25
CA GLU A 304 66.89 -9.33 58.09
C GLU A 304 67.90 -8.18 57.96
N GLU A 305 67.53 -7.09 57.29
CA GLU A 305 68.31 -5.86 57.11
C GLU A 305 68.49 -5.14 58.48
N LEU A 306 67.35 -5.05 59.25
CA LEU A 306 67.39 -4.53 60.63
C LEU A 306 68.22 -5.42 61.59
N ALA A 307 68.17 -6.77 61.43
CA ALA A 307 68.95 -7.66 62.17
C ALA A 307 70.46 -7.58 61.85
N LYS A 308 70.79 -7.38 60.54
CA LYS A 308 72.18 -7.09 60.12
C LYS A 308 72.65 -5.74 60.62
N ALA A 309 71.82 -4.69 60.52
CA ALA A 309 72.16 -3.37 61.03
C ALA A 309 72.30 -3.36 62.56
N ALA A 310 71.57 -4.21 63.29
CA ALA A 310 71.70 -4.40 64.73
C ALA A 310 73.05 -5.13 65.09
N SER A 311 73.44 -6.16 64.29
CA SER A 311 74.75 -6.81 64.42
C SER A 311 75.95 -5.93 64.05
N ASP A 312 75.77 -5.10 63.01
CA ASP A 312 76.83 -4.13 62.63
C ASP A 312 76.93 -2.97 63.61
N ASN A 313 75.82 -2.56 64.25
CA ASN A 313 75.87 -1.57 65.36
C ASN A 313 76.49 -2.09 66.61
N GLN A 314 76.37 -3.41 66.91
CA GLN A 314 77.07 -4.01 68.02
C GLN A 314 78.59 -4.09 67.75
N ALA A 315 78.95 -4.38 66.48
CA ALA A 315 80.38 -4.39 66.12
C ALA A 315 80.94 -3.00 65.99
N ALA A 316 80.13 -1.94 65.75
CA ALA A 316 80.60 -0.51 65.71
C ALA A 316 80.61 0.12 67.09
N ALA A 317 79.86 -0.37 68.06
CA ALA A 317 79.89 0.08 69.47
C ALA A 317 81.18 -0.35 70.20
N GLU A 318 81.77 -1.52 69.81
CA GLU A 318 83.07 -1.99 70.37
C GLU A 318 84.30 -1.25 69.79
N LYS A 319 84.11 -0.50 68.57
CA LYS A 319 85.18 0.26 67.95
C LYS A 319 85.15 1.73 68.26
N LYS A 320 84.10 2.29 68.95
CA LYS A 320 83.96 3.73 69.26
C LYS A 320 84.27 4.07 70.72
N ALA A 321 84.83 3.13 71.49
CA ALA A 321 85.40 3.45 72.80
C ALA A 321 86.85 3.95 72.76
N ALA A 322 87.38 4.23 71.52
CA ALA A 322 88.69 4.75 71.37
C ALA A 322 88.80 5.85 70.26
N ALA A 323 88.37 7.02 70.57
CA ALA A 323 88.92 8.26 70.07
C ALA A 323 87.88 9.38 70.20
N GLU A 324 87.97 10.05 71.29
CA GLU A 324 87.50 11.42 71.49
C GLU A 324 88.33 12.36 70.72
N SER A 325 87.72 13.44 70.33
CA SER A 325 88.23 14.82 70.25
C SER A 325 88.25 15.49 68.88
N LYS A 326 87.64 16.62 69.00
CA LYS A 326 87.89 17.92 68.32
C LYS A 326 86.98 18.30 67.12
N VAL A 327 85.98 19.18 67.40
CA VAL A 327 85.95 20.65 67.07
C VAL A 327 85.42 20.91 65.67
N ASP A 328 84.34 21.52 65.55
CA ASP A 328 83.88 22.93 65.49
C ASP A 328 83.30 23.39 64.13
N ALA A 329 82.30 24.20 64.24
CA ALA A 329 81.82 25.27 63.29
C ALA A 329 80.73 24.94 62.29
N SER A 330 79.54 25.41 62.65
CA SER A 330 78.47 26.00 61.84
C SER A 330 79.04 27.04 60.79
N PRO A 331 78.25 27.67 59.91
CA PRO A 331 76.81 27.64 59.76
C PRO A 331 76.27 27.80 58.29
N GLU A 332 74.96 27.94 58.18
CA GLU A 332 74.16 28.82 57.32
C GLU A 332 73.38 28.24 56.14
N ALA A 333 72.08 28.44 56.25
CA ALA A 333 71.02 28.42 55.23
C ALA A 333 71.21 29.62 54.24
N PRO A 334 70.48 29.88 53.23
CA PRO A 334 68.99 29.71 53.17
C PRO A 334 68.31 29.48 51.77
N LYS A 335 67.09 29.19 51.87
CA LYS A 335 65.89 29.72 51.16
C LYS A 335 65.63 29.54 49.68
N LYS A 336 64.36 29.25 49.50
CA LYS A 336 63.31 29.70 48.52
C LYS A 336 63.24 28.91 47.23
N GLU A 337 62.14 28.65 46.65
CA GLU A 337 60.68 29.01 46.75
C GLU A 337 59.91 28.12 45.80
N ALA A 338 58.66 27.83 46.12
CA ALA A 338 57.68 27.31 45.21
C ALA A 338 57.31 28.34 44.13
N PRO A 339 56.54 28.07 43.08
CA PRO A 339 55.14 27.73 43.19
C PRO A 339 54.56 26.79 42.10
N ALA A 340 53.35 26.32 42.39
CA ALA A 340 52.33 25.91 41.44
C ALA A 340 51.80 27.13 40.66
N PRO A 341 50.79 27.12 39.83
CA PRO A 341 49.82 26.10 39.35
C PRO A 341 49.40 26.26 37.88
N GLU A 342 48.21 25.72 37.60
CA GLU A 342 47.19 26.07 36.57
C GLU A 342 47.06 25.12 35.40
N THR A 343 45.96 24.46 35.35
CA THR A 343 44.65 24.67 34.71
C THR A 343 44.68 24.81 33.18
N ALA A 344 43.93 23.98 32.51
CA ALA A 344 42.81 24.39 31.65
C ALA A 344 42.30 23.24 30.74
N ALA A 345 41.05 22.88 30.90
CA ALA A 345 40.22 22.49 29.77
C ALA A 345 40.01 23.70 28.86
N PRO A 346 39.68 23.61 27.60
CA PRO A 346 38.29 23.63 27.20
C PRO A 346 37.92 23.17 25.78
N LYS A 347 36.58 23.18 25.55
CA LYS A 347 35.78 23.57 24.38
C LYS A 347 35.82 22.63 23.17
N GLU A 348 34.74 21.94 22.82
CA GLU A 348 33.50 22.45 22.21
C GLU A 348 33.72 23.45 21.05
N GLU A 349 33.36 22.94 19.85
CA GLU A 349 32.86 23.79 18.76
C GLU A 349 32.02 22.96 17.77
N ALA A 350 30.71 23.20 17.79
CA ALA A 350 29.87 23.27 16.60
C ALA A 350 30.03 24.73 16.10
N PRO A 351 29.47 25.17 15.00
CA PRO A 351 28.44 24.77 14.07
C PRO A 351 28.59 25.43 12.67
N ALA A 352 27.45 25.49 12.00
CA ALA A 352 27.07 26.43 10.93
C ALA A 352 27.60 26.09 9.54
N ASP A 353 26.93 26.24 8.42
CA ASP A 353 25.92 27.21 8.07
C ASP A 353 25.30 26.81 6.72
N ASP A 354 24.08 27.13 6.55
CA ASP A 354 23.32 27.29 5.32
C ASP A 354 23.91 28.40 4.44
N PRO A 355 23.74 28.41 3.11
CA PRO A 355 22.83 29.42 2.57
C PRO A 355 22.01 29.03 1.33
N ALA A 356 20.75 29.38 1.34
CA ALA A 356 19.97 29.82 0.19
C ALA A 356 20.34 31.29 -0.13
N PRO A 357 19.73 31.92 -1.14
CA PRO A 357 19.29 31.63 -2.50
C PRO A 357 19.82 32.68 -3.50
N ALA A 358 19.64 32.47 -4.78
CA ALA A 358 19.70 33.55 -5.75
C ALA A 358 18.59 33.48 -6.79
N LYS A 359 17.86 34.56 -6.84
CA LYS A 359 16.97 35.06 -7.87
C LYS A 359 17.77 35.50 -9.10
N GLU A 360 17.06 35.51 -10.21
CA GLU A 360 16.97 36.50 -11.28
C GLU A 360 16.69 35.80 -12.60
N ALA A 361 15.83 36.16 -13.41
CA ALA A 361 15.08 37.30 -13.87
C ALA A 361 14.96 37.20 -15.40
N LYS A 362 13.72 37.44 -15.88
CA LYS A 362 13.34 38.16 -17.10
C LYS A 362 14.02 37.90 -18.45
N SER A 363 13.18 37.65 -19.42
CA SER A 363 12.87 38.43 -20.63
C SER A 363 11.88 37.66 -21.48
N GLU A 364 10.64 38.11 -21.73
CA GLU A 364 10.20 39.06 -22.76
C GLU A 364 10.79 38.77 -24.15
N GLU A 365 9.88 38.36 -25.02
CA GLU A 365 9.54 38.93 -26.34
C GLU A 365 8.63 37.95 -27.07
N LYS A 366 7.33 38.32 -27.33
CA LYS A 366 6.81 39.00 -28.53
C LYS A 366 7.20 38.33 -29.85
N ASP A 367 6.34 37.83 -30.56
CA ASP A 367 5.53 38.35 -31.67
C ASP A 367 5.13 37.26 -32.69
N LYS A 368 3.88 37.42 -33.13
CA LYS A 368 3.35 37.21 -34.48
C LYS A 368 3.50 35.84 -35.18
N ALA A 369 2.43 35.18 -35.41
CA ALA A 369 1.61 35.13 -36.64
C ALA A 369 0.39 34.22 -36.39
#